data_35afcfa4b534ec2b3ce09e99dcabb615
#
_entry.id   35afcfa4b534ec2b3ce09e99dcabb615
#
_cell.length_a   1.000
_cell.length_b   1.000
_cell.length_c   1.000
_cell.angle_alpha   90.00
_cell.angle_beta   90.00
_cell.angle_gamma   90.00
#
_symmetry.space_group_name_H-M   'P 1'
#
loop_
_entity.id
_entity.type
_entity.pdbx_description
1 polymer ?
#
loop_
_entity_poly.entity_id
_entity_poly.type
_entity_poly.pdbx_seq_one_letter_code
_entity_poly.pdbx_strand_id
1 'polypeptide(L)'
;MLPQSALILIPLGVSCATVMSNFGLDETLGAHGGKVIRTKVGDRYVLEEMIARNLNVGGEQSGHMIFRDFTTTGDGIISALQVLRIMKESGKPLSELKRCLKKYPQAQRNLRVMRKPPLEELPAVMKLVDETEQQLSGKGRVLLRYSGTEPKIRLLIEGREPEEIDRQANRIAEAIEEAIGAG
;
A
#
# COMPACT_ATOMS: atom_id res chain seq x y z
N MET A 1 -6.01 7.62 -21.62
CA MET A 1 -4.82 8.47 -21.52
C MET A 1 -5.04 9.40 -20.33
N LEU A 2 -4.29 9.27 -19.24
CA LEU A 2 -4.35 10.29 -18.19
C LEU A 2 -3.82 11.60 -18.79
N PRO A 3 -4.40 12.75 -18.45
CA PRO A 3 -3.85 14.01 -18.90
C PRO A 3 -2.42 14.15 -18.37
N GLN A 4 -1.55 14.79 -19.14
CA GLN A 4 -0.15 15.08 -18.76
C GLN A 4 -0.04 15.70 -17.36
N SER A 5 -1.09 16.36 -16.88
CA SER A 5 -1.20 16.94 -15.53
C SER A 5 -1.21 15.93 -14.39
N ALA A 6 -1.66 14.69 -14.60
CA ALA A 6 -1.52 13.63 -13.57
C ALA A 6 -0.08 13.10 -13.48
N LEU A 7 0.70 13.22 -14.55
CA LEU A 7 2.14 12.95 -14.61
C LEU A 7 2.98 14.03 -13.89
N ILE A 8 2.43 15.22 -13.65
CA ILE A 8 3.15 16.33 -12.98
C ILE A 8 3.40 16.05 -11.51
N LEU A 9 2.54 15.24 -10.86
CA LEU A 9 2.80 14.79 -9.48
C LEU A 9 3.90 13.71 -9.38
N ILE A 10 4.26 13.07 -10.49
CA ILE A 10 5.23 11.98 -10.53
C ILE A 10 6.20 12.23 -11.69
N PRO A 11 7.15 13.18 -11.56
CA PRO A 11 8.02 13.61 -12.65
C PRO A 11 8.87 12.49 -13.27
N LEU A 12 9.06 11.37 -12.58
CA LEU A 12 9.93 10.27 -12.98
C LEU A 12 9.24 8.91 -13.01
N GLY A 13 7.90 8.87 -12.92
CA GLY A 13 7.18 7.60 -12.92
C GLY A 13 7.42 6.72 -11.68
N VAL A 14 8.14 7.20 -10.68
CA VAL A 14 8.46 6.45 -9.45
C VAL A 14 7.98 7.21 -8.23
N SER A 15 7.20 6.57 -7.39
CA SER A 15 6.74 7.09 -6.09
C SER A 15 7.15 6.17 -4.96
N CYS A 16 7.34 6.75 -3.78
CA CYS A 16 7.57 6.01 -2.56
C CYS A 16 6.27 5.92 -1.73
N ALA A 17 5.90 4.75 -1.29
CA ALA A 17 4.71 4.55 -0.46
C ALA A 17 4.92 3.45 0.58
N THR A 18 4.15 3.49 1.67
CA THR A 18 4.23 2.39 2.64
C THR A 18 3.58 1.11 2.13
N VAL A 19 3.94 -0.02 2.74
CA VAL A 19 3.31 -1.32 2.47
C VAL A 19 1.80 -1.32 2.69
N MET A 20 1.26 -0.34 3.40
CA MET A 20 -0.19 -0.21 3.64
C MET A 20 -0.94 0.54 2.53
N SER A 21 -0.24 1.23 1.62
CA SER A 21 -0.87 1.91 0.48
C SER A 21 -1.49 0.90 -0.48
N ASN A 22 -2.71 1.18 -0.93
CA ASN A 22 -3.50 0.26 -1.75
C ASN A 22 -2.78 -0.20 -3.02
N PHE A 23 -2.93 -1.48 -3.38
CA PHE A 23 -2.29 -2.08 -4.56
C PHE A 23 -2.71 -1.42 -5.89
N GLY A 24 -3.88 -0.79 -5.94
CA GLY A 24 -4.30 0.01 -7.10
C GLY A 24 -3.33 1.12 -7.47
N LEU A 25 -2.46 1.56 -6.54
CA LEU A 25 -1.40 2.52 -6.82
C LEU A 25 -0.35 1.92 -7.77
N ASP A 26 0.03 0.66 -7.56
CA ASP A 26 1.00 -0.06 -8.42
C ASP A 26 0.45 -0.21 -9.84
N GLU A 27 -0.82 -0.62 -9.97
CA GLU A 27 -1.48 -0.74 -11.28
C GLU A 27 -1.59 0.61 -11.99
N THR A 28 -2.00 1.65 -11.23
CA THR A 28 -2.15 3.00 -11.78
C THR A 28 -0.83 3.56 -12.28
N LEU A 29 0.25 3.46 -11.50
CA LEU A 29 1.56 3.92 -11.91
C LEU A 29 2.14 3.05 -13.02
N GLY A 30 2.02 1.72 -12.90
CA GLY A 30 2.51 0.77 -13.90
C GLY A 30 1.89 0.98 -15.29
N ALA A 31 0.59 1.34 -15.37
CA ALA A 31 -0.09 1.68 -16.61
C ALA A 31 0.52 2.90 -17.35
N HIS A 32 1.31 3.71 -16.63
CA HIS A 32 2.00 4.90 -17.16
C HIS A 32 3.53 4.73 -17.18
N GLY A 33 4.03 3.49 -17.09
CA GLY A 33 5.46 3.19 -17.07
C GLY A 33 6.13 3.54 -15.74
N GLY A 34 5.33 3.82 -14.70
CA GLY A 34 5.82 4.16 -13.37
C GLY A 34 5.97 2.96 -12.46
N LYS A 35 6.51 3.21 -11.25
CA LYS A 35 6.77 2.19 -10.23
C LYS A 35 6.51 2.72 -8.83
N VAL A 36 5.99 1.86 -7.95
CA VAL A 36 5.89 2.12 -6.51
C VAL A 36 7.07 1.46 -5.79
N ILE A 37 7.80 2.24 -5.01
CA ILE A 37 8.77 1.73 -4.05
C ILE A 37 8.07 1.64 -2.71
N ARG A 38 8.06 0.44 -2.11
CA ARG A 38 7.34 0.20 -0.87
C ARG A 38 8.28 0.15 0.33
N THR A 39 7.89 0.87 1.39
CA THR A 39 8.63 0.95 2.65
C THR A 39 7.81 0.37 3.80
N LYS A 40 8.45 0.23 4.95
CA LYS A 40 7.76 0.03 6.23
C LYS A 40 6.82 1.21 6.51
N VAL A 41 5.84 0.99 7.39
CA VAL A 41 4.92 2.03 7.85
C VAL A 41 5.69 3.07 8.68
N GLY A 42 5.51 4.33 8.36
CA GLY A 42 6.12 5.49 9.00
C GLY A 42 6.73 6.45 7.97
N ASP A 43 6.40 7.72 8.08
CA ASP A 43 6.85 8.79 7.19
C ASP A 43 8.38 8.91 7.12
N ARG A 44 9.06 8.62 8.24
CA ARG A 44 10.51 8.53 8.30
C ARG A 44 11.09 7.53 7.28
N TYR A 45 10.52 6.32 7.19
CA TYR A 45 11.01 5.30 6.24
C TYR A 45 10.72 5.70 4.79
N VAL A 46 9.59 6.39 4.57
CA VAL A 46 9.27 6.95 3.27
C VAL A 46 10.32 7.98 2.87
N LEU A 47 10.64 8.93 3.76
CA LEU A 47 11.65 9.98 3.50
C LEU A 47 13.04 9.39 3.27
N GLU A 48 13.49 8.45 4.12
CA GLU A 48 14.79 7.79 3.99
C GLU A 48 14.93 7.14 2.59
N GLU A 49 13.92 6.41 2.14
CA GLU A 49 13.93 5.77 0.83
C GLU A 49 13.83 6.79 -0.33
N MET A 50 13.05 7.87 -0.15
CA MET A 50 13.00 8.97 -1.12
C MET A 50 14.36 9.63 -1.31
N ILE A 51 15.11 9.85 -0.23
CA ILE A 51 16.46 10.42 -0.29
C ILE A 51 17.42 9.46 -0.99
N ALA A 52 17.43 8.19 -0.57
CA ALA A 52 18.33 7.17 -1.11
C ALA A 52 18.17 6.97 -2.63
N ARG A 53 16.94 7.12 -3.15
CA ARG A 53 16.63 6.94 -4.57
C ARG A 53 16.39 8.22 -5.34
N ASN A 54 16.62 9.37 -4.73
CA ASN A 54 16.39 10.68 -5.30
C ASN A 54 14.95 10.87 -5.84
N LEU A 55 13.95 10.46 -5.03
CA LEU A 55 12.53 10.61 -5.36
C LEU A 55 11.97 11.89 -4.76
N ASN A 56 11.00 12.50 -5.46
CA ASN A 56 10.41 13.77 -5.05
C ASN A 56 9.03 13.63 -4.40
N VAL A 57 8.33 12.50 -4.63
CA VAL A 57 6.97 12.28 -4.09
C VAL A 57 6.92 10.97 -3.34
N GLY A 58 6.40 11.02 -2.13
CA GLY A 58 6.12 9.84 -1.33
C GLY A 58 5.01 10.09 -0.32
N GLY A 59 4.52 9.03 0.30
CA GLY A 59 3.48 9.19 1.31
C GLY A 59 2.91 7.90 1.85
N GLU A 60 1.93 8.09 2.71
CA GLU A 60 1.20 7.04 3.41
C GLU A 60 -0.29 7.10 3.11
N GLN A 61 -0.98 5.98 3.26
CA GLN A 61 -2.44 5.95 3.15
C GLN A 61 -3.17 6.80 4.21
N SER A 62 -2.50 7.15 5.30
CA SER A 62 -3.00 8.05 6.35
C SER A 62 -3.19 9.49 5.88
N GLY A 63 -2.66 9.84 4.70
CA GLY A 63 -2.72 11.19 4.13
C GLY A 63 -1.46 12.02 4.35
N HIS A 64 -0.44 11.49 5.02
CA HIS A 64 0.87 12.12 5.07
C HIS A 64 1.53 12.03 3.68
N MET A 65 1.64 13.16 3.00
CA MET A 65 2.29 13.27 1.69
C MET A 65 3.54 14.14 1.81
N ILE A 66 4.66 13.66 1.28
CA ILE A 66 5.93 14.35 1.23
C ILE A 66 6.21 14.77 -0.21
N PHE A 67 6.42 16.05 -0.42
CA PHE A 67 6.88 16.66 -1.66
C PHE A 67 8.28 17.22 -1.43
N ARG A 68 9.31 16.41 -1.68
CA ARG A 68 10.69 16.69 -1.28
C ARG A 68 11.27 17.98 -1.88
N ASP A 69 10.76 18.45 -3.00
CA ASP A 69 11.14 19.74 -3.58
C ASP A 69 10.73 20.93 -2.68
N PHE A 70 9.82 20.73 -1.73
CA PHE A 70 9.27 21.78 -0.88
C PHE A 70 9.52 21.53 0.61
N THR A 71 9.50 20.25 1.05
CA THR A 71 9.64 19.89 2.47
C THR A 71 10.15 18.45 2.62
N THR A 72 10.73 18.16 3.77
CA THR A 72 11.20 16.83 4.14
C THR A 72 10.25 16.10 5.11
N THR A 73 9.04 16.61 5.28
CA THR A 73 7.99 16.00 6.12
C THR A 73 6.65 16.08 5.43
N GLY A 74 5.69 15.28 5.89
CA GLY A 74 4.30 15.38 5.45
C GLY A 74 3.73 16.75 5.81
N ASP A 75 3.21 17.47 4.81
CA ASP A 75 2.61 18.79 4.99
C ASP A 75 1.29 18.89 4.23
N GLY A 76 0.20 19.12 4.99
CA GLY A 76 -1.15 19.20 4.43
C GLY A 76 -1.38 20.45 3.59
N ILE A 77 -0.74 21.57 3.92
CA ILE A 77 -0.88 22.83 3.17
C ILE A 77 -0.16 22.69 1.82
N ILE A 78 1.06 22.20 1.82
CA ILE A 78 1.83 21.94 0.59
C ILE A 78 1.06 20.94 -0.28
N SER A 79 0.54 19.84 0.33
CA SER A 79 -0.26 18.85 -0.40
C SER A 79 -1.50 19.46 -1.05
N ALA A 80 -2.23 20.33 -0.34
CA ALA A 80 -3.38 21.03 -0.87
C ALA A 80 -3.00 21.96 -2.04
N LEU A 81 -1.90 22.71 -1.90
CA LEU A 81 -1.41 23.59 -2.95
C LEU A 81 -1.01 22.81 -4.21
N GLN A 82 -0.36 21.64 -4.07
CA GLN A 82 -0.05 20.78 -5.22
C GLN A 82 -1.31 20.27 -5.93
N VAL A 83 -2.35 19.88 -5.18
CA VAL A 83 -3.64 19.48 -5.75
C VAL A 83 -4.30 20.64 -6.49
N LEU A 84 -4.34 21.83 -5.90
CA LEU A 84 -4.89 23.06 -6.54
C LEU A 84 -4.11 23.44 -7.81
N ARG A 85 -2.79 23.30 -7.79
CA ARG A 85 -1.94 23.50 -8.97
C ARG A 85 -2.36 22.58 -10.10
N ILE A 86 -2.53 21.26 -9.83
CA ILE A 86 -2.95 20.29 -10.83
C ILE A 86 -4.34 20.61 -11.37
N MET A 87 -5.28 20.99 -10.50
CA MET A 87 -6.61 21.39 -10.90
C MET A 87 -6.55 22.59 -11.87
N LYS A 88 -5.72 23.59 -11.56
CA LYS A 88 -5.52 24.78 -12.40
C LYS A 88 -4.87 24.42 -13.75
N GLU A 89 -3.80 23.64 -13.73
CA GLU A 89 -3.06 23.26 -14.94
C GLU A 89 -3.85 22.34 -15.86
N SER A 90 -4.67 21.42 -15.29
CA SER A 90 -5.48 20.49 -16.06
C SER A 90 -6.84 21.04 -16.49
N GLY A 91 -7.32 22.11 -15.87
CA GLY A 91 -8.69 22.62 -16.02
C GLY A 91 -9.77 21.66 -15.47
N LYS A 92 -9.39 20.66 -14.67
CA LYS A 92 -10.29 19.61 -14.18
C LYS A 92 -10.63 19.77 -12.70
N PRO A 93 -11.89 19.51 -12.31
CA PRO A 93 -12.27 19.51 -10.91
C PRO A 93 -11.66 18.31 -10.17
N LEU A 94 -11.50 18.44 -8.86
CA LEU A 94 -10.97 17.36 -8.00
C LEU A 94 -11.83 16.08 -8.10
N SER A 95 -13.15 16.22 -8.28
CA SER A 95 -14.08 15.08 -8.45
C SER A 95 -13.76 14.21 -9.66
N GLU A 96 -13.12 14.77 -10.68
CA GLU A 96 -12.61 14.03 -11.85
C GLU A 96 -11.19 13.49 -11.59
N LEU A 97 -10.31 14.33 -11.08
CA LEU A 97 -8.91 13.97 -10.83
C LEU A 97 -8.76 12.78 -9.87
N LYS A 98 -9.58 12.73 -8.82
CA LYS A 98 -9.57 11.62 -7.85
C LYS A 98 -9.89 10.23 -8.45
N ARG A 99 -10.47 10.18 -9.66
CA ARG A 99 -10.80 8.92 -10.34
C ARG A 99 -9.59 8.24 -11.00
N CYS A 100 -8.41 8.88 -10.97
CA CYS A 100 -7.19 8.30 -11.54
C CYS A 100 -6.76 7.00 -10.85
N LEU A 101 -7.11 6.83 -9.56
CA LEU A 101 -6.81 5.63 -8.78
C LEU A 101 -8.06 4.77 -8.61
N LYS A 102 -8.01 3.54 -9.12
CA LYS A 102 -8.99 2.50 -8.82
C LYS A 102 -8.48 1.67 -7.65
N LYS A 103 -9.10 1.84 -6.48
CA LYS A 103 -8.74 1.05 -5.30
C LYS A 103 -9.13 -0.40 -5.46
N TYR A 104 -8.23 -1.29 -5.10
CA TYR A 104 -8.53 -2.71 -4.93
C TYR A 104 -9.34 -2.94 -3.65
N PRO A 105 -10.33 -3.84 -3.68
CA PRO A 105 -10.92 -4.41 -2.48
C PRO A 105 -9.86 -4.96 -1.54
N GLN A 106 -10.13 -4.89 -0.24
CA GLN A 106 -9.21 -5.31 0.82
C GLN A 106 -9.94 -6.20 1.81
N ALA A 107 -9.38 -7.36 2.12
CA ALA A 107 -9.76 -8.19 3.25
C ALA A 107 -8.67 -8.07 4.33
N GLN A 108 -9.07 -7.66 5.55
CA GLN A 108 -8.15 -7.50 6.68
C GLN A 108 -8.55 -8.42 7.82
N ARG A 109 -7.54 -9.06 8.45
CA ARG A 109 -7.70 -9.80 9.72
C ARG A 109 -6.62 -9.34 10.69
N ASN A 110 -7.02 -9.00 11.90
CA ASN A 110 -6.13 -8.63 12.99
C ASN A 110 -6.34 -9.64 14.11
N LEU A 111 -5.47 -10.65 14.20
CA LEU A 111 -5.60 -11.74 15.13
C LEU A 111 -4.72 -11.49 16.34
N ARG A 112 -5.25 -11.67 17.54
CA ARG A 112 -4.45 -11.75 18.75
C ARG A 112 -3.70 -13.06 18.76
N VAL A 113 -2.44 -13.03 19.18
CA VAL A 113 -1.58 -14.22 19.19
C VAL A 113 -0.85 -14.33 20.52
N MET A 114 -0.70 -15.58 21.00
CA MET A 114 -0.01 -15.87 22.26
C MET A 114 1.51 -15.75 22.13
N ARG A 115 2.05 -15.96 20.93
CA ARG A 115 3.48 -15.91 20.62
C ARG A 115 3.73 -15.37 19.22
N LYS A 116 4.94 -14.90 18.97
CA LYS A 116 5.36 -14.34 17.69
C LYS A 116 6.61 -15.06 17.16
N PRO A 117 6.54 -16.35 16.79
CA PRO A 117 7.66 -17.01 16.13
C PRO A 117 7.93 -16.33 14.79
N PRO A 118 9.14 -16.44 14.22
CA PRO A 118 9.41 -16.06 12.84
C PRO A 118 8.36 -16.67 11.90
N LEU A 119 7.92 -15.92 10.88
CA LEU A 119 6.86 -16.41 9.95
C LEU A 119 7.33 -17.67 9.21
N GLU A 120 8.62 -17.79 8.98
CA GLU A 120 9.27 -18.96 8.34
C GLU A 120 9.10 -20.25 9.15
N GLU A 121 8.83 -20.15 10.45
CA GLU A 121 8.55 -21.27 11.35
C GLU A 121 7.05 -21.70 11.30
N LEU A 122 6.24 -21.05 10.46
CA LEU A 122 4.82 -21.33 10.26
C LEU A 122 4.55 -21.89 8.85
N PRO A 123 5.07 -23.08 8.49
CA PRO A 123 5.06 -23.56 7.09
C PRO A 123 3.66 -23.73 6.52
N ALA A 124 2.67 -24.13 7.33
CA ALA A 124 1.28 -24.25 6.90
C ALA A 124 0.67 -22.89 6.52
N VAL A 125 0.94 -21.86 7.32
CA VAL A 125 0.49 -20.50 7.06
C VAL A 125 1.18 -19.93 5.81
N MET A 126 2.50 -20.06 5.72
CA MET A 126 3.27 -19.54 4.57
C MET A 126 2.88 -20.23 3.27
N LYS A 127 2.58 -21.52 3.29
CA LYS A 127 2.05 -22.24 2.12
C LYS A 127 0.73 -21.63 1.63
N LEU A 128 -0.21 -21.32 2.53
CA LEU A 128 -1.47 -20.68 2.16
C LEU A 128 -1.28 -19.26 1.63
N VAL A 129 -0.31 -18.51 2.18
CA VAL A 129 0.07 -17.20 1.66
C VAL A 129 0.57 -17.31 0.23
N ASP A 130 1.52 -18.21 -0.04
CA ASP A 130 2.10 -18.43 -1.38
C ASP A 130 1.03 -18.89 -2.39
N GLU A 131 0.16 -19.83 -2.00
CA GLU A 131 -0.98 -20.27 -2.82
C GLU A 131 -1.91 -19.11 -3.18
N THR A 132 -2.19 -18.23 -2.20
CA THR A 132 -3.05 -17.07 -2.41
C THR A 132 -2.37 -16.05 -3.34
N GLU A 133 -1.07 -15.79 -3.17
CA GLU A 133 -0.33 -14.90 -4.08
C GLU A 133 -0.30 -15.42 -5.51
N GLN A 134 -0.11 -16.73 -5.70
CA GLN A 134 -0.19 -17.37 -7.01
C GLN A 134 -1.57 -17.21 -7.65
N GLN A 135 -2.65 -17.42 -6.88
CA GLN A 135 -4.03 -17.25 -7.36
C GLN A 135 -4.32 -15.79 -7.77
N LEU A 136 -3.80 -14.82 -7.03
CA LEU A 136 -3.92 -13.40 -7.39
C LEU A 136 -3.19 -13.05 -8.70
N SER A 137 -2.23 -13.88 -9.15
CA SER A 137 -1.57 -13.77 -10.46
C SER A 137 -1.06 -12.36 -10.77
N GLY A 138 -0.47 -11.67 -9.80
CA GLY A 138 0.01 -10.29 -9.94
C GLY A 138 -1.09 -9.22 -9.99
N LYS A 139 -2.36 -9.60 -9.78
CA LYS A 139 -3.52 -8.69 -9.71
C LYS A 139 -4.01 -8.53 -8.28
N GLY A 140 -3.08 -8.46 -7.36
CA GLY A 140 -3.30 -8.36 -5.94
C GLY A 140 -2.04 -8.73 -5.18
N ARG A 141 -2.16 -8.82 -3.85
CA ARG A 141 -1.05 -9.22 -2.98
C ARG A 141 -1.55 -9.69 -1.62
N VAL A 142 -0.70 -10.38 -0.90
CA VAL A 142 -0.86 -10.73 0.50
C VAL A 142 0.19 -9.98 1.32
N LEU A 143 -0.21 -9.40 2.45
CA LEU A 143 0.69 -8.82 3.42
C LEU A 143 0.41 -9.45 4.79
N LEU A 144 1.33 -10.25 5.26
CA LEU A 144 1.29 -10.86 6.59
C LEU A 144 2.44 -10.32 7.43
N ARG A 145 2.14 -9.77 8.61
CA ARG A 145 3.16 -9.22 9.51
C ARG A 145 2.71 -9.17 10.95
N TYR A 146 3.63 -9.23 11.86
CA TYR A 146 3.36 -8.92 13.28
C TYR A 146 3.20 -7.41 13.49
N SER A 147 2.35 -7.04 14.45
CA SER A 147 2.33 -5.69 15.00
C SER A 147 3.59 -5.45 15.84
N GLY A 148 4.22 -4.30 15.66
CA GLY A 148 5.40 -3.90 16.46
C GLY A 148 5.08 -3.63 17.93
N THR A 149 3.86 -3.14 18.21
CA THR A 149 3.46 -2.66 19.54
C THR A 149 2.44 -3.56 20.25
N GLU A 150 1.71 -4.39 19.52
CA GLU A 150 0.62 -5.21 20.07
C GLU A 150 0.92 -6.71 19.89
N PRO A 151 0.38 -7.60 20.75
CA PRO A 151 0.44 -9.05 20.56
C PRO A 151 -0.56 -9.48 19.47
N LYS A 152 -0.32 -9.03 18.24
CA LYS A 152 -1.18 -9.29 17.08
C LYS A 152 -0.37 -9.60 15.83
N ILE A 153 -0.94 -10.46 15.00
CA ILE A 153 -0.57 -10.62 13.60
C ILE A 153 -1.62 -9.92 12.72
N ARG A 154 -1.18 -9.29 11.68
CA ARG A 154 -2.02 -8.52 10.75
C ARG A 154 -1.89 -9.13 9.37
N LEU A 155 -3.01 -9.57 8.84
CA LEU A 155 -3.17 -10.04 7.48
C LEU A 155 -3.94 -9.02 6.68
N LEU A 156 -3.44 -8.68 5.51
CA LEU A 156 -4.11 -7.88 4.50
C LEU A 156 -4.00 -8.61 3.16
N ILE A 157 -5.14 -8.87 2.52
CA ILE A 157 -5.20 -9.35 1.15
C ILE A 157 -5.87 -8.28 0.30
N GLU A 158 -5.29 -7.95 -0.82
CA GLU A 158 -5.84 -7.06 -1.82
C GLU A 158 -6.01 -7.83 -3.13
N GLY A 159 -7.18 -7.72 -3.74
CA GLY A 159 -7.50 -8.42 -4.99
C GLY A 159 -8.74 -7.83 -5.64
N ARG A 160 -9.05 -8.28 -6.86
CA ARG A 160 -10.18 -7.74 -7.62
C ARG A 160 -11.53 -8.26 -7.16
N GLU A 161 -11.57 -9.49 -6.68
CA GLU A 161 -12.80 -10.21 -6.32
C GLU A 161 -12.95 -10.23 -4.78
N PRO A 162 -13.88 -9.42 -4.22
CA PRO A 162 -14.03 -9.27 -2.77
C PRO A 162 -14.31 -10.59 -2.05
N GLU A 163 -15.17 -11.44 -2.60
CA GLU A 163 -15.56 -12.72 -1.99
C GLU A 163 -14.38 -13.69 -1.95
N GLU A 164 -13.54 -13.69 -2.99
CA GLU A 164 -12.37 -14.55 -3.05
C GLU A 164 -11.33 -14.14 -2.01
N ILE A 165 -10.98 -12.86 -1.93
CA ILE A 165 -9.98 -12.39 -0.97
C ILE A 165 -10.46 -12.56 0.47
N ASP A 166 -11.77 -12.44 0.73
CA ASP A 166 -12.34 -12.66 2.06
C ASP A 166 -12.27 -14.13 2.47
N ARG A 167 -12.58 -15.05 1.55
CA ARG A 167 -12.43 -16.49 1.74
C ARG A 167 -10.99 -16.89 2.04
N GLN A 168 -10.03 -16.39 1.27
CA GLN A 168 -8.60 -16.65 1.49
C GLN A 168 -8.12 -16.05 2.83
N ALA A 169 -8.60 -14.86 3.19
CA ALA A 169 -8.26 -14.25 4.46
C ALA A 169 -8.75 -15.08 5.66
N ASN A 170 -9.93 -15.68 5.57
CA ASN A 170 -10.44 -16.59 6.61
C ASN A 170 -9.59 -17.86 6.72
N ARG A 171 -9.27 -18.52 5.59
CA ARG A 171 -8.42 -19.71 5.56
C ARG A 171 -7.05 -19.46 6.21
N ILE A 172 -6.41 -18.36 5.87
CA ILE A 172 -5.11 -18.00 6.45
C ILE A 172 -5.26 -17.67 7.94
N ALA A 173 -6.34 -16.97 8.34
CA ALA A 173 -6.61 -16.63 9.72
C ALA A 173 -6.79 -17.90 10.60
N GLU A 174 -7.56 -18.86 10.16
CA GLU A 174 -7.75 -20.15 10.82
C GLU A 174 -6.42 -20.90 11.00
N ALA A 175 -5.60 -20.97 9.95
CA ALA A 175 -4.29 -21.60 10.04
C ALA A 175 -3.33 -20.89 11.01
N ILE A 176 -3.43 -19.54 11.14
CA ILE A 176 -2.66 -18.78 12.12
C ILE A 176 -3.11 -19.13 13.54
N GLU A 177 -4.43 -19.18 13.79
CA GLU A 177 -4.98 -19.52 15.10
C GLU A 177 -4.61 -20.95 15.53
N GLU A 178 -4.64 -21.90 14.61
CA GLU A 178 -4.19 -23.28 14.85
C GLU A 178 -2.69 -23.37 15.19
N ALA A 179 -1.86 -22.58 14.50
CA ALA A 179 -0.41 -22.67 14.63
C ALA A 179 0.13 -21.98 15.89
N ILE A 180 -0.43 -20.81 16.27
CA ILE A 180 0.16 -19.97 17.33
C ILE A 180 -0.85 -19.57 18.42
N GLY A 181 -2.08 -20.07 18.34
CA GLY A 181 -3.15 -19.88 19.33
C GLY A 181 -3.84 -18.54 19.18
N ALA A 182 -5.16 -18.55 19.44
CA ALA A 182 -5.93 -17.34 19.64
C ALA A 182 -5.61 -16.76 21.03
N GLY A 183 -5.33 -15.46 21.12
CA GLY A 183 -4.99 -14.75 22.35
C GLY A 183 -6.22 -14.05 22.98
#